data_9fc4d5152369dc590e5df32855b6d693
#
_entry.id   9fc4d5152369dc590e5df32855b6d693
#
_cell.length_a   1.000
_cell.length_b   1.000
_cell.length_c   1.000
_cell.angle_alpha   90.00
_cell.angle_beta   90.00
_cell.angle_gamma   90.00
#
_symmetry.space_group_name_H-M   'P 1'
#
loop_
_entity.id
_entity.type
_entity.pdbx_description
1 polymer ?
#
loop_
_entity_poly.entity_id
_entity_poly.type
_entity_poly.pdbx_seq_one_letter_code
_entity_poly.pdbx_strand_id
1 'polypeptide(L)'
;LPIWSDQLLALIPDLNPPDILGEEVNEPVYGAPAKWIEAASQEEAALSGLTTVQPAEVLATHLLEVVKRNFPRLLTHKALRKRLDEMTNLTDPARSEANRKMLDEIIPDKVPIDVLLSVLRLLLEERVSIRNMPLILEATAEARQLYKTVDGIVEHVRQRLGFQLVAEVKRADGTIPLVQLAPEWEETFTTYEVRSERGTGDVALPPENFNQLA
;
A
#
# COMPACT_ATOMS: atom_id res chain seq x y z
N LEU A 1 5.72 12.14 -19.00
CA LEU A 1 6.12 13.26 -18.16
C LEU A 1 7.26 13.99 -18.84
N PRO A 2 7.09 15.26 -19.26
CA PRO A 2 8.21 16.06 -19.73
C PRO A 2 9.13 16.37 -18.55
N ILE A 3 10.41 16.03 -18.69
CA ILE A 3 11.44 16.35 -17.71
C ILE A 3 12.53 17.11 -18.45
N TRP A 4 12.81 18.29 -17.96
CA TRP A 4 13.86 19.16 -18.50
C TRP A 4 15.13 18.95 -17.69
N SER A 5 16.17 18.41 -18.32
CA SER A 5 17.42 18.00 -17.64
C SER A 5 18.25 19.15 -17.10
N ASP A 6 18.04 20.34 -17.62
CA ASP A 6 18.75 21.58 -17.35
C ASP A 6 17.95 22.61 -16.54
N GLN A 7 16.76 22.24 -16.10
CA GLN A 7 15.86 23.06 -15.30
C GLN A 7 15.66 22.47 -13.90
N LEU A 8 15.03 23.25 -13.02
CA LEU A 8 14.62 22.84 -11.69
C LEU A 8 13.11 22.89 -11.59
N LEU A 9 12.50 21.94 -10.88
CA LEU A 9 11.09 21.98 -10.57
C LEU A 9 10.88 22.80 -9.28
N ALA A 10 10.27 23.97 -9.38
CA ALA A 10 9.88 24.78 -8.24
C ALA A 10 8.44 24.44 -7.81
N LEU A 11 8.24 24.02 -6.56
CA LEU A 11 6.91 23.76 -6.02
C LEU A 11 6.25 25.08 -5.65
N ILE A 12 5.03 25.31 -6.15
CA ILE A 12 4.29 26.56 -5.98
C ILE A 12 3.26 26.37 -4.88
N PRO A 13 3.26 27.22 -3.82
CA PRO A 13 2.25 27.16 -2.79
C PRO A 13 0.89 27.65 -3.30
N ASP A 14 -0.21 27.06 -2.79
CA ASP A 14 -1.58 27.44 -3.17
C ASP A 14 -1.94 28.87 -2.74
N LEU A 15 -1.33 29.37 -1.64
CA LEU A 15 -1.57 30.68 -1.11
C LEU A 15 -0.42 31.64 -1.48
N ASN A 16 -0.78 32.76 -2.14
CA ASN A 16 0.16 33.82 -2.56
C ASN A 16 1.37 33.29 -3.36
N PRO A 17 1.15 32.66 -4.53
CA PRO A 17 2.24 32.18 -5.35
C PRO A 17 3.16 33.34 -5.76
N PRO A 18 4.48 33.21 -5.57
CA PRO A 18 5.41 34.21 -6.04
C PRO A 18 5.45 34.26 -7.56
N ASP A 19 5.67 35.45 -8.12
CA ASP A 19 5.82 35.65 -9.57
C ASP A 19 7.23 35.24 -10.00
N ILE A 20 7.39 33.98 -10.33
CA ILE A 20 8.64 33.43 -10.89
C ILE A 20 8.42 32.95 -12.31
N LEU A 21 9.37 33.27 -13.21
CA LEU A 21 9.32 32.85 -14.59
C LEU A 21 9.57 31.33 -14.70
N GLY A 22 8.70 30.63 -15.46
CA GLY A 22 8.84 29.21 -15.70
C GLY A 22 7.62 28.60 -16.39
N GLU A 23 7.76 27.38 -16.87
CA GLU A 23 6.68 26.61 -17.48
C GLU A 23 5.79 26.00 -16.38
N GLU A 24 4.50 26.36 -16.39
CA GLU A 24 3.53 25.83 -15.42
C GLU A 24 3.23 24.36 -15.67
N VAL A 25 3.33 23.57 -14.62
CA VAL A 25 3.07 22.12 -14.66
C VAL A 25 2.44 21.67 -13.35
N ASN A 26 1.88 20.49 -13.35
CA ASN A 26 1.53 19.80 -12.10
C ASN A 26 2.68 18.86 -11.72
N GLU A 27 3.12 18.92 -10.47
CA GLU A 27 4.08 17.99 -9.93
C GLU A 27 3.58 16.54 -10.11
N PRO A 28 4.41 15.63 -10.64
CA PRO A 28 3.96 14.35 -11.18
C PRO A 28 3.51 13.32 -10.14
N VAL A 29 3.82 13.53 -8.87
CA VAL A 29 3.51 12.56 -7.80
C VAL A 29 2.17 12.86 -7.16
N TYR A 30 1.99 14.10 -6.70
CA TYR A 30 0.83 14.55 -5.93
C TYR A 30 -0.08 15.51 -6.71
N GLY A 31 0.36 15.93 -7.91
CA GLY A 31 -0.40 16.87 -8.73
C GLY A 31 -0.39 18.30 -8.22
N ALA A 32 0.52 18.63 -7.31
CA ALA A 32 0.66 19.99 -6.77
C ALA A 32 1.10 20.98 -7.87
N PRO A 33 0.66 22.25 -7.80
CA PRO A 33 1.14 23.29 -8.71
C PRO A 33 2.66 23.44 -8.65
N ALA A 34 3.30 23.49 -9.80
CA ALA A 34 4.77 23.63 -9.92
C ALA A 34 5.14 24.37 -11.20
N LYS A 35 6.38 24.83 -11.27
CA LYS A 35 6.95 25.43 -12.49
C LYS A 35 8.34 24.86 -12.76
N TRP A 36 8.61 24.54 -14.02
CA TRP A 36 9.98 24.34 -14.46
C TRP A 36 10.65 25.68 -14.64
N ILE A 37 11.71 25.94 -13.88
CA ILE A 37 12.48 27.19 -13.88
C ILE A 37 13.91 26.91 -14.36
N GLU A 38 14.57 27.92 -14.92
CA GLU A 38 15.99 27.81 -15.24
C GLU A 38 16.84 27.60 -14.00
N ALA A 39 17.91 26.83 -14.10
CA ALA A 39 18.81 26.57 -12.96
C ALA A 39 19.43 27.86 -12.39
N ALA A 40 19.61 28.89 -13.23
CA ALA A 40 20.09 30.20 -12.80
C ALA A 40 19.13 30.94 -11.84
N SER A 41 17.83 30.62 -11.89
CA SER A 41 16.80 31.22 -11.04
C SER A 41 16.67 30.54 -9.68
N GLN A 42 17.54 29.59 -9.34
CA GLN A 42 17.47 28.83 -8.08
C GLN A 42 17.54 29.74 -6.84
N GLU A 43 18.44 30.73 -6.83
CA GLU A 43 18.58 31.67 -5.72
C GLU A 43 17.34 32.56 -5.55
N GLU A 44 16.77 33.03 -6.66
CA GLU A 44 15.54 33.82 -6.66
C GLU A 44 14.36 33.01 -6.10
N ALA A 45 14.23 31.74 -6.53
CA ALA A 45 13.23 30.82 -6.00
C ALA A 45 13.40 30.58 -4.49
N ALA A 46 14.63 30.37 -4.04
CA ALA A 46 14.93 30.19 -2.62
C ALA A 46 14.61 31.44 -1.78
N LEU A 47 14.95 32.63 -2.27
CA LEU A 47 14.61 33.91 -1.61
C LEU A 47 13.09 34.13 -1.54
N SER A 48 12.34 33.61 -2.52
CA SER A 48 10.88 33.64 -2.55
C SER A 48 10.25 32.53 -1.71
N GLY A 49 11.04 31.75 -0.98
CA GLY A 49 10.56 30.65 -0.12
C GLY A 49 10.10 29.40 -0.88
N LEU A 50 10.43 29.28 -2.16
CA LEU A 50 10.06 28.10 -2.95
C LEU A 50 11.04 26.94 -2.72
N THR A 51 10.51 25.74 -2.66
CA THR A 51 11.31 24.51 -2.68
C THR A 51 11.59 24.13 -4.13
N THR A 52 12.86 23.98 -4.48
CA THR A 52 13.28 23.50 -5.81
C THR A 52 13.78 22.06 -5.74
N VAL A 53 13.43 21.27 -6.74
CA VAL A 53 13.75 19.85 -6.85
C VAL A 53 14.52 19.60 -8.15
N GLN A 54 15.56 18.79 -8.07
CA GLN A 54 16.35 18.40 -9.24
C GLN A 54 15.55 17.42 -10.14
N PRO A 55 15.73 17.46 -11.47
CA PRO A 55 15.04 16.56 -12.40
C PRO A 55 15.22 15.08 -12.07
N ALA A 56 16.41 14.69 -11.65
CA ALA A 56 16.69 13.32 -11.23
C ALA A 56 15.88 12.89 -10.00
N GLU A 57 15.68 13.79 -9.03
CA GLU A 57 14.87 13.54 -7.84
C GLU A 57 13.39 13.45 -8.19
N VAL A 58 12.90 14.33 -9.08
CA VAL A 58 11.53 14.27 -9.61
C VAL A 58 11.27 12.92 -10.27
N LEU A 59 12.20 12.47 -11.14
CA LEU A 59 12.11 11.18 -11.82
C LEU A 59 12.12 10.01 -10.83
N ALA A 60 13.05 10.03 -9.89
CA ALA A 60 13.18 8.96 -8.89
C ALA A 60 11.93 8.85 -8.01
N THR A 61 11.40 9.97 -7.54
CA THR A 61 10.18 10.01 -6.72
C THR A 61 8.98 9.53 -7.52
N HIS A 62 8.82 10.01 -8.75
CA HIS A 62 7.74 9.57 -9.63
C HIS A 62 7.82 8.06 -9.91
N LEU A 63 9.00 7.55 -10.26
CA LEU A 63 9.20 6.12 -10.49
C LEU A 63 8.86 5.29 -9.25
N LEU A 64 9.29 5.74 -8.07
CA LEU A 64 8.99 5.08 -6.81
C LEU A 64 7.48 4.99 -6.57
N GLU A 65 6.74 6.07 -6.79
CA GLU A 65 5.29 6.09 -6.60
C GLU A 65 4.55 5.24 -7.65
N VAL A 66 5.00 5.25 -8.91
CA VAL A 66 4.46 4.35 -9.94
C VAL A 66 4.69 2.89 -9.56
N VAL A 67 5.89 2.54 -9.07
CA VAL A 67 6.19 1.19 -8.58
C VAL A 67 5.28 0.82 -7.41
N LYS A 68 5.14 1.69 -6.40
CA LYS A 68 4.27 1.44 -5.24
C LYS A 68 2.81 1.19 -5.64
N ARG A 69 2.27 2.00 -6.54
CA ARG A 69 0.88 1.84 -7.04
C ARG A 69 0.67 0.53 -7.82
N ASN A 70 1.72 0.02 -8.46
CA ASN A 70 1.65 -1.19 -9.25
C ASN A 70 2.30 -2.41 -8.57
N PHE A 71 2.69 -2.29 -7.30
CA PHE A 71 3.40 -3.34 -6.56
C PHE A 71 2.70 -4.72 -6.65
N PRO A 72 1.36 -4.81 -6.49
CA PRO A 72 0.65 -6.08 -6.62
C PRO A 72 0.84 -6.75 -7.98
N ARG A 73 0.87 -5.96 -9.05
CA ARG A 73 1.07 -6.45 -10.43
C ARG A 73 2.49 -6.92 -10.71
N LEU A 74 3.48 -6.36 -9.99
CA LEU A 74 4.88 -6.77 -10.10
C LEU A 74 5.16 -8.12 -9.43
N LEU A 75 4.30 -8.53 -8.49
CA LEU A 75 4.40 -9.85 -7.88
C LEU A 75 3.86 -10.91 -8.82
N THR A 76 4.77 -11.54 -9.57
CA THR A 76 4.48 -12.66 -10.48
C THR A 76 4.71 -14.00 -9.80
N HIS A 77 4.24 -15.10 -10.39
CA HIS A 77 4.57 -16.47 -9.94
C HIS A 77 6.08 -16.71 -9.85
N LYS A 78 6.84 -16.19 -10.82
CA LYS A 78 8.30 -16.31 -10.82
C LYS A 78 8.92 -15.57 -9.64
N ALA A 79 8.45 -14.34 -9.37
CA ALA A 79 8.92 -13.54 -8.24
C ALA A 79 8.58 -14.20 -6.91
N LEU A 80 7.37 -14.74 -6.77
CA LEU A 80 6.94 -15.46 -5.57
C LEU A 80 7.79 -16.72 -5.34
N ARG A 81 7.98 -17.56 -6.35
CA ARG A 81 8.85 -18.75 -6.23
C ARG A 81 10.26 -18.37 -5.81
N LYS A 82 10.86 -17.37 -6.45
CA LYS A 82 12.17 -16.87 -6.05
C LYS A 82 12.19 -16.46 -4.58
N ARG A 83 11.15 -15.78 -4.10
CA ARG A 83 11.05 -15.36 -2.69
C ARG A 83 10.93 -16.55 -1.73
N LEU A 84 10.19 -17.59 -2.09
CA LEU A 84 10.10 -18.83 -1.30
C LEU A 84 11.44 -19.56 -1.28
N ASP A 85 12.14 -19.64 -2.41
CA ASP A 85 13.48 -20.22 -2.49
C ASP A 85 14.49 -19.47 -1.63
N GLU A 86 14.43 -18.13 -1.60
CA GLU A 86 15.28 -17.30 -0.74
C GLU A 86 15.07 -17.60 0.75
N MET A 87 13.85 -17.95 1.16
CA MET A 87 13.56 -18.32 2.55
C MET A 87 14.22 -19.64 2.96
N THR A 88 14.48 -20.54 2.03
CA THR A 88 15.13 -21.84 2.27
C THR A 88 16.65 -21.79 2.08
N ASN A 89 17.20 -20.69 1.57
CA ASN A 89 18.61 -20.50 1.29
C ASN A 89 19.21 -19.40 2.19
N LEU A 90 18.98 -19.51 3.49
CA LEU A 90 19.52 -18.58 4.46
C LEU A 90 20.96 -18.97 4.87
N THR A 91 21.70 -18.01 5.37
CA THR A 91 23.07 -18.26 5.92
C THR A 91 23.05 -19.15 7.17
N ASP A 92 21.95 -19.10 7.93
CA ASP A 92 21.72 -19.96 9.10
C ASP A 92 21.08 -21.30 8.66
N PRO A 93 21.82 -22.43 8.77
CA PRO A 93 21.31 -23.74 8.31
C PRO A 93 20.08 -24.21 9.09
N ALA A 94 19.99 -23.90 10.40
CA ALA A 94 18.86 -24.33 11.23
C ALA A 94 17.56 -23.64 10.81
N ARG A 95 17.62 -22.33 10.56
CA ARG A 95 16.48 -21.56 10.06
C ARG A 95 16.11 -21.97 8.64
N SER A 96 17.10 -22.22 7.80
CA SER A 96 16.90 -22.70 6.41
C SER A 96 16.13 -24.01 6.40
N GLU A 97 16.53 -24.97 7.23
CA GLU A 97 15.86 -26.28 7.33
C GLU A 97 14.47 -26.17 7.93
N ALA A 98 14.28 -25.33 8.96
CA ALA A 98 12.94 -25.07 9.53
C ALA A 98 11.98 -24.47 8.49
N ASN A 99 12.45 -23.49 7.72
CA ASN A 99 11.66 -22.88 6.65
C ASN A 99 11.32 -23.89 5.55
N ARG A 100 12.26 -24.76 5.19
CA ARG A 100 12.02 -25.82 4.18
C ARG A 100 10.93 -26.75 4.65
N LYS A 101 11.01 -27.30 5.86
CA LYS A 101 9.96 -28.15 6.43
C LYS A 101 8.60 -27.48 6.45
N MET A 102 8.55 -26.24 6.90
CA MET A 102 7.31 -25.46 6.92
C MET A 102 6.71 -25.32 5.49
N LEU A 103 7.54 -25.00 4.49
CA LEU A 103 7.08 -24.86 3.11
C LEU A 103 6.57 -26.20 2.57
N ASP A 104 7.30 -27.31 2.79
CA ASP A 104 6.91 -28.64 2.34
C ASP A 104 5.60 -29.13 2.99
N GLU A 105 5.32 -28.71 4.24
CA GLU A 105 4.08 -29.02 4.94
C GLU A 105 2.87 -28.19 4.47
N ILE A 106 3.12 -27.01 3.93
CA ILE A 106 2.08 -26.03 3.58
C ILE A 106 1.81 -26.02 2.07
N ILE A 107 2.85 -26.03 1.25
CA ILE A 107 2.75 -25.90 -0.21
C ILE A 107 3.07 -27.25 -0.89
N PRO A 108 2.27 -27.70 -1.86
CA PRO A 108 1.06 -27.06 -2.40
C PRO A 108 -0.24 -27.46 -1.68
N ASP A 109 -0.21 -28.47 -0.83
CA ASP A 109 -1.40 -29.20 -0.38
C ASP A 109 -2.35 -28.32 0.44
N LYS A 110 -1.83 -27.63 1.46
CA LYS A 110 -2.65 -26.74 2.30
C LYS A 110 -2.87 -25.38 1.64
N VAL A 111 -1.86 -24.85 0.95
CA VAL A 111 -1.90 -23.55 0.28
C VAL A 111 -1.37 -23.67 -1.15
N PRO A 112 -2.24 -23.78 -2.17
CA PRO A 112 -1.83 -23.67 -3.55
C PRO A 112 -1.14 -22.33 -3.83
N ILE A 113 -0.13 -22.37 -4.69
CA ILE A 113 0.68 -21.18 -5.01
C ILE A 113 -0.16 -20.02 -5.58
N ASP A 114 -1.24 -20.33 -6.31
CA ASP A 114 -2.15 -19.34 -6.88
C ASP A 114 -2.96 -18.62 -5.81
N VAL A 115 -3.39 -19.36 -4.78
CA VAL A 115 -4.09 -18.78 -3.64
C VAL A 115 -3.15 -17.87 -2.85
N LEU A 116 -1.94 -18.34 -2.57
CA LEU A 116 -0.92 -17.52 -1.90
C LEU A 116 -0.63 -16.24 -2.68
N LEU A 117 -0.45 -16.34 -4.00
CA LEU A 117 -0.21 -15.20 -4.86
C LEU A 117 -1.36 -14.18 -4.79
N SER A 118 -2.61 -14.66 -4.80
CA SER A 118 -3.79 -13.81 -4.70
C SER A 118 -3.86 -13.10 -3.34
N VAL A 119 -3.62 -13.83 -2.25
CA VAL A 119 -3.56 -13.26 -0.89
C VAL A 119 -2.49 -12.19 -0.79
N LEU A 120 -1.27 -12.47 -1.27
CA LEU A 120 -0.18 -11.50 -1.22
C LEU A 120 -0.44 -10.25 -2.06
N ARG A 121 -1.10 -10.38 -3.21
CA ARG A 121 -1.48 -9.24 -4.07
C ARG A 121 -2.51 -8.36 -3.37
N LEU A 122 -3.55 -8.92 -2.77
CA LEU A 122 -4.54 -8.15 -2.03
C LEU A 122 -3.93 -7.44 -0.81
N LEU A 123 -3.03 -8.10 -0.06
CA LEU A 123 -2.29 -7.43 1.01
C LEU A 123 -1.47 -6.24 0.49
N LEU A 124 -0.81 -6.41 -0.67
CA LEU A 124 -0.02 -5.33 -1.29
C LEU A 124 -0.89 -4.20 -1.84
N GLU A 125 -2.10 -4.48 -2.35
CA GLU A 125 -3.07 -3.47 -2.77
C GLU A 125 -3.47 -2.57 -1.60
N GLU A 126 -3.62 -3.15 -0.42
CA GLU A 126 -3.89 -2.43 0.83
C GLU A 126 -2.63 -1.88 1.51
N ARG A 127 -1.46 -1.96 0.85
CA ARG A 127 -0.15 -1.54 1.37
C ARG A 127 0.30 -2.26 2.64
N VAL A 128 -0.23 -3.45 2.89
CA VAL A 128 0.20 -4.30 4.00
C VAL A 128 1.54 -4.95 3.65
N SER A 129 2.49 -4.86 4.56
CA SER A 129 3.82 -5.45 4.38
C SER A 129 3.78 -6.98 4.38
N ILE A 130 4.32 -7.59 3.32
CA ILE A 130 4.41 -9.05 3.17
C ILE A 130 5.77 -9.63 3.62
N ARG A 131 6.52 -8.90 4.44
CA ARG A 131 7.87 -9.34 4.91
C ARG A 131 7.80 -10.58 5.80
N ASN A 132 6.77 -10.68 6.60
CA ASN A 132 6.57 -11.82 7.51
C ASN A 132 5.90 -13.00 6.77
N MET A 133 6.59 -13.52 5.76
CA MET A 133 6.09 -14.61 4.92
C MET A 133 5.73 -15.88 5.71
N PRO A 134 6.50 -16.32 6.73
CA PRO A 134 6.11 -17.49 7.52
C PRO A 134 4.74 -17.34 8.15
N LEU A 135 4.47 -16.22 8.83
CA LEU A 135 3.18 -15.97 9.45
C LEU A 135 2.04 -15.87 8.43
N ILE A 136 2.30 -15.27 7.27
CA ILE A 136 1.29 -15.19 6.19
C ILE A 136 0.95 -16.58 5.65
N LEU A 137 1.92 -17.46 5.49
CA LEU A 137 1.71 -18.84 5.05
C LEU A 137 0.88 -19.64 6.06
N GLU A 138 1.26 -19.59 7.33
CA GLU A 138 0.52 -20.26 8.41
C GLU A 138 -0.92 -19.75 8.50
N ALA A 139 -1.10 -18.43 8.54
CA ALA A 139 -2.42 -17.80 8.60
C ALA A 139 -3.28 -18.11 7.37
N THR A 140 -2.67 -18.20 6.18
CA THR A 140 -3.37 -18.61 4.95
C THR A 140 -3.81 -20.07 5.03
N ALA A 141 -2.97 -20.96 5.57
CA ALA A 141 -3.31 -22.36 5.75
C ALA A 141 -4.44 -22.56 6.76
N GLU A 142 -4.43 -21.81 7.87
CA GLU A 142 -5.52 -21.78 8.86
C GLU A 142 -6.83 -21.26 8.23
N ALA A 143 -6.75 -20.11 7.55
CA ALA A 143 -7.91 -19.45 6.97
C ALA A 143 -8.63 -20.29 5.91
N ARG A 144 -7.89 -21.05 5.12
CA ARG A 144 -8.49 -21.95 4.10
C ARG A 144 -9.39 -23.03 4.65
N GLN A 145 -9.25 -23.37 5.91
CA GLN A 145 -10.16 -24.31 6.59
C GLN A 145 -11.47 -23.63 7.02
N LEU A 146 -11.46 -22.30 7.20
CA LEU A 146 -12.57 -21.52 7.71
C LEU A 146 -13.32 -20.78 6.59
N TYR A 147 -12.61 -20.29 5.58
CA TYR A 147 -13.14 -19.41 4.55
C TYR A 147 -12.98 -20.01 3.16
N LYS A 148 -14.00 -19.83 2.33
CA LYS A 148 -14.01 -20.30 0.93
C LYS A 148 -13.56 -19.22 -0.07
N THR A 149 -13.63 -17.95 0.33
CA THR A 149 -13.28 -16.80 -0.52
C THR A 149 -11.89 -16.29 -0.19
N VAL A 150 -11.21 -15.73 -1.19
CA VAL A 150 -9.87 -15.14 -0.99
C VAL A 150 -9.97 -13.94 -0.06
N ASP A 151 -11.03 -13.15 -0.14
CA ASP A 151 -11.25 -11.99 0.73
C ASP A 151 -11.33 -12.39 2.21
N GLY A 152 -12.09 -13.45 2.53
CA GLY A 152 -12.15 -13.99 3.89
C GLY A 152 -10.80 -14.50 4.38
N ILE A 153 -10.00 -15.11 3.49
CA ILE A 153 -8.64 -15.54 3.82
C ILE A 153 -7.75 -14.35 4.12
N VAL A 154 -7.80 -13.30 3.29
CA VAL A 154 -7.00 -12.08 3.47
C VAL A 154 -7.35 -11.39 4.79
N GLU A 155 -8.63 -11.29 5.12
CA GLU A 155 -9.08 -10.70 6.39
C GLU A 155 -8.51 -11.45 7.60
N HIS A 156 -8.56 -12.78 7.58
CA HIS A 156 -7.94 -13.59 8.63
C HIS A 156 -6.42 -13.36 8.71
N VAL A 157 -5.74 -13.31 7.57
CA VAL A 157 -4.28 -13.02 7.53
C VAL A 157 -3.99 -11.63 8.10
N ARG A 158 -4.81 -10.62 7.80
CA ARG A 158 -4.67 -9.27 8.38
C ARG A 158 -4.83 -9.27 9.88
N GLN A 159 -5.79 -9.99 10.42
CA GLN A 159 -5.97 -10.15 11.87
C GLN A 159 -4.73 -10.78 12.52
N ARG A 160 -4.15 -11.80 11.90
CA ARG A 160 -2.90 -12.43 12.37
C ARG A 160 -1.69 -11.49 12.30
N LEU A 161 -1.67 -10.57 11.33
CA LEU A 161 -0.67 -9.51 11.18
C LEU A 161 -0.96 -8.27 12.06
N GLY A 162 -2.00 -8.26 12.86
CA GLY A 162 -2.49 -7.10 13.60
C GLY A 162 -1.43 -6.36 14.39
N PHE A 163 -0.51 -7.08 15.07
CA PHE A 163 0.59 -6.47 15.82
C PHE A 163 1.56 -5.69 14.92
N GLN A 164 1.81 -6.17 13.70
CA GLN A 164 2.65 -5.49 12.71
C GLN A 164 1.96 -4.23 12.20
N LEU A 165 0.68 -4.32 11.86
CA LEU A 165 -0.13 -3.19 11.39
C LEU A 165 -0.23 -2.10 12.46
N VAL A 166 -0.47 -2.49 13.71
CA VAL A 166 -0.50 -1.58 14.85
C VAL A 166 0.85 -0.88 15.04
N ALA A 167 1.96 -1.60 14.90
CA ALA A 167 3.29 -1.03 15.06
C ALA A 167 3.60 0.05 14.00
N GLU A 168 3.05 -0.08 12.78
CA GLU A 168 3.26 0.87 11.69
C GLU A 168 2.47 2.20 11.90
N VAL A 169 1.33 2.16 12.60
CA VAL A 169 0.47 3.34 12.84
C VAL A 169 0.62 3.94 14.23
N LYS A 170 1.31 3.25 15.13
CA LYS A 170 1.55 3.71 16.51
C LYS A 170 2.47 4.92 16.53
N ARG A 171 2.06 5.98 17.21
CA ARG A 171 2.85 7.18 17.43
C ARG A 171 3.95 6.97 18.47
N ALA A 172 4.90 7.90 18.53
CA ALA A 172 6.01 7.86 19.49
C ALA A 172 5.55 7.89 20.96
N ASP A 173 4.41 8.52 21.25
CA ASP A 173 3.78 8.57 22.57
C ASP A 173 3.02 7.29 22.95
N GLY A 174 2.97 6.30 22.04
CA GLY A 174 2.30 5.04 22.24
C GLY A 174 0.82 5.03 21.85
N THR A 175 0.26 6.15 21.39
CA THR A 175 -1.14 6.26 20.94
C THR A 175 -1.30 5.79 19.51
N ILE A 176 -2.54 5.40 19.15
CA ILE A 176 -2.96 5.09 17.79
C ILE A 176 -4.04 6.07 17.40
N PRO A 177 -3.87 6.83 16.31
CA PRO A 177 -4.92 7.70 15.81
C PRO A 177 -6.08 6.85 15.27
N LEU A 178 -7.29 7.11 15.74
CA LEU A 178 -8.49 6.45 15.29
C LEU A 178 -9.39 7.45 14.57
N VAL A 179 -10.01 6.98 13.48
CA VAL A 179 -11.16 7.64 12.87
C VAL A 179 -12.38 6.81 13.26
N GLN A 180 -13.32 7.44 13.93
CA GLN A 180 -14.56 6.80 14.34
C GLN A 180 -15.70 7.33 13.47
N LEU A 181 -16.55 6.44 13.01
CA LEU A 181 -17.80 6.81 12.36
C LEU A 181 -18.72 7.50 13.37
N ALA A 182 -19.51 8.46 12.90
CA ALA A 182 -20.58 9.01 13.70
C ALA A 182 -21.62 7.90 14.05
N PRO A 183 -22.19 7.91 15.27
CA PRO A 183 -23.10 6.84 15.72
C PRO A 183 -24.26 6.56 14.75
N GLU A 184 -24.74 7.59 14.06
CA GLU A 184 -25.81 7.48 13.06
C GLU A 184 -25.42 6.60 11.88
N TRP A 185 -24.14 6.61 11.50
CA TRP A 185 -23.62 5.74 10.44
C TRP A 185 -23.41 4.30 10.90
N GLU A 186 -22.97 4.09 12.14
CA GLU A 186 -22.87 2.74 12.72
C GLU A 186 -24.25 2.07 12.77
N GLU A 187 -25.28 2.80 13.19
CA GLU A 187 -26.67 2.34 13.21
C GLU A 187 -27.20 2.08 11.80
N THR A 188 -26.90 2.97 10.86
CA THR A 188 -27.28 2.81 9.45
C THR A 188 -26.65 1.55 8.85
N PHE A 189 -25.34 1.33 9.01
CA PHE A 189 -24.67 0.13 8.51
C PHE A 189 -25.23 -1.14 9.13
N THR A 190 -25.47 -1.14 10.43
CA THR A 190 -26.07 -2.28 11.14
C THR A 190 -27.48 -2.59 10.62
N THR A 191 -28.27 -1.56 10.34
CA THR A 191 -29.64 -1.69 9.84
C THR A 191 -29.71 -2.30 8.44
N TYR A 192 -28.75 -1.95 7.59
CA TYR A 192 -28.69 -2.39 6.18
C TYR A 192 -27.66 -3.51 5.95
N GLU A 193 -27.18 -4.14 7.03
CA GLU A 193 -26.31 -5.32 6.92
C GLU A 193 -27.09 -6.50 6.35
N VAL A 194 -26.62 -7.04 5.24
CA VAL A 194 -27.15 -8.23 4.60
C VAL A 194 -26.23 -9.40 4.91
N ARG A 195 -26.74 -10.40 5.60
CA ARG A 195 -25.98 -11.65 5.84
C ARG A 195 -25.80 -12.37 4.51
N SER A 196 -24.61 -12.30 3.98
CA SER A 196 -24.19 -13.04 2.79
C SER A 196 -23.94 -14.51 3.18
N GLU A 197 -24.32 -15.45 2.30
CA GLU A 197 -23.91 -16.87 2.42
C GLU A 197 -22.37 -17.03 2.42
N ARG A 198 -21.64 -15.98 2.08
CA ARG A 198 -20.17 -15.93 2.03
C ARG A 198 -19.51 -15.60 3.38
N GLY A 199 -20.31 -15.35 4.44
CA GLY A 199 -19.79 -15.15 5.80
C GLY A 199 -19.23 -13.75 6.08
N THR A 200 -19.18 -12.85 5.11
CA THR A 200 -18.90 -11.43 5.28
C THR A 200 -20.23 -10.66 5.26
N GLY A 201 -20.45 -9.77 6.21
CA GLY A 201 -21.62 -8.89 6.19
C GLY A 201 -21.44 -7.89 5.03
N ASP A 202 -22.29 -8.01 4.01
CA ASP A 202 -22.40 -6.98 2.98
C ASP A 202 -23.37 -5.90 3.47
N VAL A 203 -23.15 -4.65 3.11
CA VAL A 203 -24.06 -3.55 3.46
C VAL A 203 -24.75 -3.06 2.19
N ALA A 204 -26.09 -3.19 2.14
CA ALA A 204 -26.90 -2.75 1.02
C ALA A 204 -27.55 -1.39 1.31
N LEU A 205 -26.76 -0.31 1.27
CA LEU A 205 -27.27 1.04 1.55
C LEU A 205 -28.27 1.50 0.49
N PRO A 206 -29.39 2.14 0.89
CA PRO A 206 -30.25 2.87 -0.03
C PRO A 206 -29.49 3.97 -0.75
N PRO A 207 -29.88 4.34 -1.99
CA PRO A 207 -29.20 5.38 -2.77
C PRO A 207 -29.06 6.72 -2.04
N GLU A 208 -30.04 7.07 -1.21
CA GLU A 208 -30.03 8.32 -0.43
C GLU A 208 -28.90 8.32 0.62
N ASN A 209 -28.75 7.21 1.36
CA ASN A 209 -27.67 7.05 2.35
C ASN A 209 -26.30 6.95 1.68
N PHE A 210 -26.24 6.26 0.52
CA PHE A 210 -24.99 6.18 -0.25
C PHE A 210 -24.51 7.56 -0.71
N ASN A 211 -25.43 8.40 -1.22
CA ASN A 211 -25.09 9.76 -1.65
C ASN A 211 -24.67 10.70 -0.50
N GLN A 212 -25.10 10.42 0.75
CA GLN A 212 -24.66 11.17 1.93
C GLN A 212 -23.28 10.74 2.41
N LEU A 213 -22.90 9.50 2.16
CA LEU A 213 -21.60 8.93 2.55
C LEU A 213 -20.49 9.36 1.57
N ALA A 214 -20.80 9.52 0.29
CA ALA A 214 -19.88 9.89 -0.79
C ALA A 214 -19.58 11.38 -0.82
#